data_16f8aca3e72dd9d9ac88e17cf6e62035
#
_entry.id   16f8aca3e72dd9d9ac88e17cf6e62035
#
_cell.length_a   1.000
_cell.length_b   1.000
_cell.length_c   1.000
_cell.angle_alpha   90.00
_cell.angle_beta   90.00
_cell.angle_gamma   90.00
#
_symmetry.space_group_name_H-M   'P 1'
#
loop_
_entity.id
_entity.type
_entity.pdbx_description
1 polymer ?
#
loop_
_entity_poly.entity_id
_entity_poly.type
_entity_poly.pdbx_seq_one_letter_code
_entity_poly.pdbx_strand_id
1 'polypeptide(L)'
;MNPELYLNECYETRREAWNVAQDSVTAWLTRMSQELLEDSDGMRLVVGSGRIKDQDRALLKLKLKIEQDGDLALDSALKVEQIVRDIVGVKVLCKSTRDQELIFDHLKQSGNHHGIRVVGYKDYVSAPKASGYRAVHVLCEVDVPGHADPVTVEIQIKTRAQDAWGELTHEDLYKPEGGLRPSRLHQSVAKTMADLLNLVDCLADDLATDVEGTFIHAAESEESDTRTVTVQTSGPRYALAEDEDDKRGLIPAHAVRDLAGVKGLIDVDNYLEPGDEIDVKVVDNEEGVFYYPVALPERPS
;
A
#
# COMPACT_ATOMS: atom_id res chain seq x y z
N MET A 1 37.09 -18.02 -3.91
CA MET A 1 35.72 -17.94 -4.41
C MET A 1 35.54 -16.57 -5.03
N ASN A 2 35.07 -16.46 -6.28
CA ASN A 2 34.89 -15.15 -6.94
C ASN A 2 33.37 -14.82 -7.03
N PRO A 3 32.82 -14.01 -6.11
CA PRO A 3 31.40 -13.66 -6.10
C PRO A 3 30.91 -12.99 -7.38
N GLU A 4 31.80 -12.23 -8.04
CA GLU A 4 31.51 -11.50 -9.26
C GLU A 4 31.25 -12.45 -10.45
N LEU A 5 31.98 -13.55 -10.53
CA LEU A 5 31.80 -14.55 -11.59
C LEU A 5 30.40 -15.18 -11.51
N TYR A 6 29.99 -15.65 -10.33
CA TYR A 6 28.67 -16.26 -10.15
C TYR A 6 27.53 -15.24 -10.30
N LEU A 7 27.77 -13.98 -9.92
CA LEU A 7 26.78 -12.92 -10.14
C LEU A 7 26.59 -12.63 -11.63
N ASN A 8 27.68 -12.53 -12.40
CA ASN A 8 27.61 -12.30 -13.86
C ASN A 8 26.84 -13.45 -14.52
N GLU A 9 27.20 -14.70 -14.24
CA GLU A 9 26.50 -15.88 -14.74
C GLU A 9 25.01 -15.87 -14.36
N CYS A 10 24.67 -15.48 -13.13
CA CYS A 10 23.30 -15.36 -12.66
C CYS A 10 22.51 -14.33 -13.49
N TYR A 11 23.07 -13.15 -13.73
CA TYR A 11 22.43 -12.11 -14.54
C TYR A 11 22.27 -12.47 -16.02
N GLU A 12 23.23 -13.22 -16.55
CA GLU A 12 23.16 -13.72 -17.94
C GLU A 12 22.12 -14.82 -18.11
N THR A 13 22.04 -15.77 -17.17
CA THR A 13 21.21 -16.96 -17.35
C THR A 13 19.78 -16.82 -16.81
N ARG A 14 19.57 -15.94 -15.82
CA ARG A 14 18.28 -15.84 -15.10
C ARG A 14 17.46 -14.62 -15.48
N ARG A 15 17.98 -13.67 -16.24
CA ARG A 15 17.32 -12.38 -16.50
C ARG A 15 15.96 -12.51 -17.19
N GLU A 16 15.81 -13.46 -18.10
CA GLU A 16 14.53 -13.74 -18.75
C GLU A 16 13.50 -14.26 -17.74
N ALA A 17 13.88 -15.21 -16.89
CA ALA A 17 13.02 -15.71 -15.83
C ALA A 17 12.59 -14.61 -14.84
N TRP A 18 13.51 -13.69 -14.51
CA TRP A 18 13.20 -12.56 -13.65
C TRP A 18 12.16 -11.61 -14.26
N ASN A 19 12.25 -11.31 -15.55
CA ASN A 19 11.26 -10.48 -16.24
C ASN A 19 9.88 -11.15 -16.21
N VAL A 20 9.81 -12.44 -16.54
CA VAL A 20 8.54 -13.20 -16.49
C VAL A 20 7.95 -13.22 -15.09
N ALA A 21 8.77 -13.45 -14.06
CA ALA A 21 8.31 -13.46 -12.66
C ALA A 21 7.83 -12.08 -12.21
N GLN A 22 8.58 -11.02 -12.57
CA GLN A 22 8.20 -9.64 -12.28
C GLN A 22 6.85 -9.29 -12.89
N ASP A 23 6.65 -9.58 -14.18
CA ASP A 23 5.41 -9.31 -14.90
C ASP A 23 4.23 -10.10 -14.30
N SER A 24 4.47 -11.37 -13.95
CA SER A 24 3.45 -12.23 -13.33
C SER A 24 2.99 -11.69 -11.96
N VAL A 25 3.94 -11.27 -11.11
CA VAL A 25 3.61 -10.69 -9.79
C VAL A 25 2.93 -9.33 -9.96
N THR A 26 3.40 -8.49 -10.89
CA THR A 26 2.77 -7.18 -11.17
C THR A 26 1.33 -7.35 -11.63
N ALA A 27 1.07 -8.28 -12.57
CA ALA A 27 -0.28 -8.57 -13.04
C ALA A 27 -1.19 -9.15 -11.95
N TRP A 28 -0.65 -10.01 -11.08
CA TRP A 28 -1.39 -10.55 -9.93
C TRP A 28 -1.77 -9.45 -8.94
N LEU A 29 -0.82 -8.61 -8.55
CA LEU A 29 -1.06 -7.50 -7.62
C LEU A 29 -2.03 -6.46 -8.20
N THR A 30 -1.96 -6.19 -9.50
CA THR A 30 -2.89 -5.27 -10.17
C THR A 30 -4.33 -5.77 -10.11
N ARG A 31 -4.56 -7.07 -10.42
CA ARG A 31 -5.89 -7.67 -10.27
C ARG A 31 -6.37 -7.67 -8.83
N MET A 32 -5.50 -8.06 -7.90
CA MET A 32 -5.79 -8.03 -6.47
C MET A 32 -6.19 -6.62 -6.01
N SER A 33 -5.46 -5.59 -6.43
CA SER A 33 -5.79 -4.21 -6.09
C SER A 33 -7.16 -3.79 -6.64
N GLN A 34 -7.50 -4.20 -7.86
CA GLN A 34 -8.81 -3.93 -8.45
C GLN A 34 -9.94 -4.65 -7.67
N GLU A 35 -9.73 -5.92 -7.32
CA GLU A 35 -10.69 -6.71 -6.53
C GLU A 35 -10.88 -6.13 -5.10
N LEU A 36 -9.80 -5.65 -4.46
CA LEU A 36 -9.85 -5.08 -3.11
C LEU A 36 -10.50 -3.70 -3.07
N LEU A 37 -10.34 -2.91 -4.13
CA LEU A 37 -10.88 -1.57 -4.22
C LEU A 37 -12.31 -1.54 -4.78
N GLU A 38 -12.72 -2.59 -5.52
CA GLU A 38 -14.00 -2.62 -6.23
C GLU A 38 -14.22 -1.31 -7.03
N ASP A 39 -15.19 -0.50 -6.61
CA ASP A 39 -15.51 0.80 -7.22
C ASP A 39 -14.78 1.98 -6.55
N SER A 40 -13.83 1.72 -5.66
CA SER A 40 -13.07 2.76 -4.96
C SER A 40 -12.00 3.40 -5.84
N ASP A 41 -11.51 4.59 -5.41
CA ASP A 41 -10.40 5.32 -6.04
C ASP A 41 -9.18 4.40 -6.29
N GLY A 42 -8.92 4.08 -7.55
CA GLY A 42 -7.78 3.25 -7.96
C GLY A 42 -6.42 3.80 -7.52
N MET A 43 -6.35 5.07 -7.12
CA MET A 43 -5.14 5.68 -6.56
C MET A 43 -4.86 5.28 -5.10
N ARG A 44 -5.77 4.54 -4.46
CA ARG A 44 -5.54 4.02 -3.10
C ARG A 44 -4.46 2.96 -3.07
N LEU A 45 -4.41 2.09 -4.08
CA LEU A 45 -3.40 1.04 -4.25
C LEU A 45 -2.79 1.15 -5.66
N VAL A 46 -1.56 1.60 -5.74
CA VAL A 46 -0.86 1.75 -7.02
C VAL A 46 0.27 0.74 -7.10
N VAL A 47 0.16 -0.19 -8.03
CA VAL A 47 1.21 -1.17 -8.32
C VAL A 47 2.23 -0.58 -9.29
N GLY A 48 3.49 -0.51 -8.85
CA GLY A 48 4.60 -0.04 -9.70
C GLY A 48 5.04 -1.09 -10.72
N SER A 49 5.79 -0.63 -11.73
CA SER A 49 6.28 -1.49 -12.83
C SER A 49 7.31 -2.55 -12.41
N GLY A 50 7.68 -2.59 -11.15
CA GLY A 50 8.74 -3.48 -10.68
C GLY A 50 10.14 -3.06 -11.15
N ARG A 51 11.15 -3.73 -10.62
CA ARG A 51 12.55 -3.51 -11.02
C ARG A 51 13.38 -4.77 -10.87
N ILE A 52 14.38 -4.91 -11.72
CA ILE A 52 15.52 -5.80 -11.48
C ILE A 52 16.64 -4.95 -10.89
N LYS A 53 17.18 -5.41 -9.74
CA LYS A 53 18.26 -4.72 -9.04
C LYS A 53 19.48 -4.57 -9.97
N ASP A 54 20.10 -3.40 -9.95
CA ASP A 54 21.35 -3.16 -10.63
C ASP A 54 22.45 -4.12 -10.17
N GLN A 55 23.28 -4.57 -11.11
CA GLN A 55 24.26 -5.62 -10.88
C GLN A 55 25.34 -5.23 -9.87
N ASP A 56 25.82 -3.98 -9.92
CA ASP A 56 26.84 -3.46 -8.99
C ASP A 56 26.29 -3.41 -7.56
N ARG A 57 25.01 -3.02 -7.41
CA ARG A 57 24.33 -3.02 -6.11
C ARG A 57 24.07 -4.42 -5.58
N ALA A 58 23.76 -5.38 -6.47
CA ALA A 58 23.63 -6.78 -6.10
C ALA A 58 24.96 -7.36 -5.65
N LEU A 59 26.07 -7.02 -6.34
CA LEU A 59 27.41 -7.43 -5.97
C LEU A 59 27.82 -6.91 -4.58
N LEU A 60 27.57 -5.63 -4.32
CA LEU A 60 27.84 -5.05 -3.01
C LEU A 60 27.07 -5.76 -1.91
N LYS A 61 25.77 -6.02 -2.12
CA LYS A 61 24.93 -6.73 -1.15
C LYS A 61 25.38 -8.17 -0.95
N LEU A 62 25.76 -8.85 -2.02
CA LEU A 62 26.28 -10.22 -1.97
C LEU A 62 27.58 -10.30 -1.14
N LYS A 63 28.54 -9.39 -1.39
CA LYS A 63 29.79 -9.31 -0.62
C LYS A 63 29.52 -9.06 0.87
N LEU A 64 28.64 -8.11 1.20
CA LEU A 64 28.26 -7.82 2.60
C LEU A 64 27.64 -9.05 3.29
N LYS A 65 26.80 -9.82 2.57
CA LYS A 65 26.17 -11.03 3.12
C LYS A 65 27.19 -12.14 3.38
N ILE A 66 28.15 -12.32 2.49
CA ILE A 66 29.22 -13.30 2.67
C ILE A 66 30.16 -12.89 3.84
N GLU A 67 30.41 -11.59 4.01
CA GLU A 67 31.21 -11.09 5.14
C GLU A 67 30.49 -11.25 6.48
N GLN A 68 29.16 -11.10 6.51
CA GLN A 68 28.36 -11.25 7.72
C GLN A 68 28.16 -12.70 8.15
N ASP A 69 28.12 -13.61 7.20
CA ASP A 69 27.94 -15.04 7.41
C ASP A 69 29.10 -15.79 6.75
N GLY A 70 30.18 -15.97 7.52
CA GLY A 70 31.43 -16.58 7.06
C GLY A 70 31.30 -18.03 6.59
N ASP A 71 30.22 -18.73 6.97
CA ASP A 71 29.92 -20.10 6.56
C ASP A 71 29.09 -20.18 5.28
N LEU A 72 28.72 -19.04 4.70
CA LEU A 72 27.86 -18.97 3.54
C LEU A 72 28.62 -19.44 2.28
N ALA A 73 28.31 -20.66 1.84
CA ALA A 73 28.88 -21.20 0.61
C ALA A 73 28.23 -20.61 -0.62
N LEU A 74 29.03 -20.00 -1.49
CA LEU A 74 28.63 -19.55 -2.82
C LEU A 74 29.24 -20.49 -3.87
N ASP A 75 28.43 -21.43 -4.36
CA ASP A 75 28.87 -22.54 -5.23
C ASP A 75 28.20 -22.52 -6.62
N SER A 76 27.22 -21.64 -6.83
CA SER A 76 26.46 -21.57 -8.08
C SER A 76 25.83 -20.21 -8.32
N ALA A 77 25.46 -19.91 -9.56
CA ALA A 77 24.68 -18.74 -9.94
C ALA A 77 23.32 -18.68 -9.22
N LEU A 78 22.64 -19.83 -9.06
CA LEU A 78 21.37 -19.93 -8.34
C LEU A 78 21.53 -19.55 -6.87
N LYS A 79 22.66 -19.85 -6.26
CA LYS A 79 22.95 -19.48 -4.87
C LYS A 79 23.01 -17.98 -4.66
N VAL A 80 23.44 -17.21 -5.67
CA VAL A 80 23.38 -15.74 -5.64
C VAL A 80 21.96 -15.25 -5.41
N GLU A 81 20.97 -15.78 -6.14
CA GLU A 81 19.55 -15.42 -6.04
C GLU A 81 18.97 -15.78 -4.67
N GLN A 82 19.38 -16.91 -4.11
CA GLN A 82 18.98 -17.33 -2.75
C GLN A 82 19.54 -16.41 -1.64
N ILE A 83 20.73 -15.84 -1.85
CA ILE A 83 21.37 -14.91 -0.91
C ILE A 83 20.82 -13.49 -1.07
N VAL A 84 20.72 -13.02 -2.31
CA VAL A 84 20.24 -11.66 -2.65
C VAL A 84 18.78 -11.76 -3.10
N ARG A 85 17.87 -11.96 -2.14
CA ARG A 85 16.44 -12.23 -2.40
C ARG A 85 15.63 -11.06 -2.98
N ASP A 86 16.23 -9.88 -3.13
CA ASP A 86 15.61 -8.67 -3.65
C ASP A 86 16.19 -8.26 -5.02
N ILE A 87 16.67 -9.24 -5.80
CA ILE A 87 17.07 -9.01 -7.19
C ILE A 87 15.87 -8.55 -8.01
N VAL A 88 14.75 -9.25 -7.88
CA VAL A 88 13.47 -8.86 -8.47
C VAL A 88 12.60 -8.21 -7.39
N GLY A 89 12.12 -7.02 -7.66
CA GLY A 89 11.29 -6.27 -6.72
C GLY A 89 10.07 -5.64 -7.40
N VAL A 90 8.93 -5.67 -6.73
CA VAL A 90 7.71 -4.95 -7.11
C VAL A 90 7.30 -4.07 -5.95
N LYS A 91 6.85 -2.83 -6.23
CA LYS A 91 6.41 -1.87 -5.22
C LYS A 91 4.91 -1.67 -5.32
N VAL A 92 4.22 -1.65 -4.17
CA VAL A 92 2.84 -1.22 -4.05
C VAL A 92 2.81 0.02 -3.17
N LEU A 93 2.26 1.12 -3.71
CA LEU A 93 2.05 2.37 -2.99
C LEU A 93 0.63 2.46 -2.50
N CYS A 94 0.47 2.64 -1.20
CA CYS A 94 -0.79 2.77 -0.51
C CYS A 94 -1.08 4.23 -0.17
N LYS A 95 -2.35 4.62 -0.21
CA LYS A 95 -2.79 5.97 0.17
C LYS A 95 -2.73 6.18 1.68
N SER A 96 -2.99 5.10 2.46
CA SER A 96 -3.05 5.12 3.92
C SER A 96 -2.40 3.87 4.52
N THR A 97 -2.20 3.85 5.84
CA THR A 97 -1.74 2.65 6.57
C THR A 97 -2.80 1.56 6.56
N ARG A 98 -4.09 1.90 6.53
CA ARG A 98 -5.20 0.93 6.39
C ARG A 98 -5.16 0.21 5.04
N ASP A 99 -4.91 0.94 3.94
CA ASP A 99 -4.74 0.31 2.62
C ASP A 99 -3.52 -0.61 2.61
N GLN A 100 -2.45 -0.24 3.33
CA GLN A 100 -1.26 -1.06 3.50
C GLN A 100 -1.56 -2.36 4.26
N GLU A 101 -2.32 -2.29 5.35
CA GLU A 101 -2.78 -3.45 6.11
C GLU A 101 -3.70 -4.34 5.28
N LEU A 102 -4.66 -3.74 4.56
CA LEU A 102 -5.62 -4.46 3.72
C LEU A 102 -4.92 -5.37 2.70
N ILE A 103 -4.00 -4.83 1.91
CA ILE A 103 -3.27 -5.62 0.91
C ILE A 103 -2.33 -6.63 1.56
N PHE A 104 -1.70 -6.28 2.69
CA PHE A 104 -0.80 -7.20 3.41
C PHE A 104 -1.56 -8.39 3.99
N ASP A 105 -2.72 -8.17 4.60
CA ASP A 105 -3.56 -9.23 5.14
C ASP A 105 -4.08 -10.15 4.04
N HIS A 106 -4.45 -9.59 2.89
CA HIS A 106 -4.85 -10.39 1.74
C HIS A 106 -3.70 -11.25 1.22
N LEU A 107 -2.49 -10.71 1.12
CA LEU A 107 -1.30 -11.47 0.73
C LEU A 107 -0.94 -12.58 1.71
N LYS A 108 -1.09 -12.35 3.03
CA LYS A 108 -0.87 -13.40 4.05
C LYS A 108 -1.84 -14.57 3.92
N GLN A 109 -3.08 -14.29 3.50
CA GLN A 109 -4.12 -15.29 3.31
C GLN A 109 -4.06 -15.96 1.94
N SER A 110 -3.32 -15.36 0.99
CA SER A 110 -3.16 -15.89 -0.35
C SER A 110 -2.36 -17.20 -0.33
N GLY A 111 -2.97 -18.25 -0.80
CA GLY A 111 -2.28 -19.53 -1.02
C GLY A 111 -1.40 -19.52 -2.29
N ASN A 112 -1.34 -20.66 -2.98
CA ASN A 112 -0.71 -20.72 -4.30
C ASN A 112 -1.67 -20.11 -5.36
N HIS A 113 -1.25 -19.02 -6.00
CA HIS A 113 -1.99 -18.38 -7.07
C HIS A 113 -1.24 -18.50 -8.40
N HIS A 114 -1.66 -19.45 -9.23
CA HIS A 114 -1.06 -19.68 -10.57
C HIS A 114 0.48 -19.79 -10.57
N GLY A 115 1.05 -20.52 -9.60
CA GLY A 115 2.49 -20.69 -9.47
C GLY A 115 3.20 -19.58 -8.68
N ILE A 116 2.47 -18.61 -8.11
CA ILE A 116 3.01 -17.61 -7.19
C ILE A 116 2.69 -18.04 -5.76
N ARG A 117 3.70 -18.16 -4.91
CA ARG A 117 3.56 -18.58 -3.51
C ARG A 117 4.21 -17.57 -2.58
N VAL A 118 3.49 -17.10 -1.58
CA VAL A 118 4.07 -16.30 -0.49
C VAL A 118 4.86 -17.23 0.43
N VAL A 119 6.16 -16.96 0.59
CA VAL A 119 7.08 -17.79 1.38
C VAL A 119 7.60 -17.10 2.64
N GLY A 120 7.32 -15.83 2.82
CA GLY A 120 7.69 -15.10 4.02
C GLY A 120 7.40 -13.61 3.93
N TYR A 121 7.49 -12.93 5.08
CA TYR A 121 7.34 -11.49 5.14
C TYR A 121 8.18 -10.88 6.26
N LYS A 122 8.40 -9.56 6.17
CA LYS A 122 9.01 -8.73 7.21
C LYS A 122 8.20 -7.46 7.35
N ASP A 123 7.69 -7.23 8.54
CA ASP A 123 6.94 -6.03 8.88
C ASP A 123 7.85 -5.00 9.57
N TYR A 124 8.30 -4.04 8.79
CA TYR A 124 9.05 -2.90 9.29
C TYR A 124 8.16 -1.70 9.63
N VAL A 125 6.83 -1.84 9.56
CA VAL A 125 5.89 -0.84 10.08
C VAL A 125 5.77 -1.02 11.57
N SER A 126 5.46 -2.24 12.02
CA SER A 126 5.37 -2.59 13.45
C SER A 126 6.74 -2.60 14.14
N ALA A 127 7.82 -2.97 13.43
CA ALA A 127 9.18 -3.01 13.94
C ALA A 127 10.15 -2.24 13.02
N PRO A 128 10.18 -0.90 13.07
CA PRO A 128 11.01 -0.07 12.20
C PRO A 128 12.52 -0.36 12.37
N LYS A 129 13.28 -0.21 11.28
CA LYS A 129 14.73 -0.29 11.38
C LYS A 129 15.30 0.89 12.19
N ALA A 130 16.52 0.75 12.71
CA ALA A 130 17.20 1.81 13.46
C ALA A 130 17.32 3.13 12.67
N SER A 131 17.33 3.08 11.33
CA SER A 131 17.32 4.26 10.45
C SER A 131 15.97 4.97 10.38
N GLY A 132 14.90 4.39 10.93
CA GLY A 132 13.52 4.85 10.77
C GLY A 132 12.78 4.27 9.58
N TYR A 133 13.43 3.43 8.76
CA TYR A 133 12.81 2.81 7.58
C TYR A 133 11.57 1.99 7.98
N ARG A 134 10.46 2.25 7.29
CA ARG A 134 9.19 1.53 7.41
C ARG A 134 8.72 1.03 6.05
N ALA A 135 8.29 -0.21 5.99
CA ALA A 135 7.62 -0.86 4.86
C ALA A 135 7.18 -2.27 5.29
N VAL A 136 6.24 -2.86 4.59
CA VAL A 136 6.04 -4.32 4.65
C VAL A 136 6.75 -4.94 3.44
N HIS A 137 7.58 -5.95 3.67
CA HIS A 137 8.21 -6.74 2.63
C HIS A 137 7.59 -8.13 2.62
N VAL A 138 7.08 -8.55 1.48
CA VAL A 138 6.56 -9.90 1.25
C VAL A 138 7.46 -10.59 0.23
N LEU A 139 7.89 -11.81 0.53
CA LEU A 139 8.70 -12.65 -0.37
C LEU A 139 7.79 -13.67 -1.02
N CYS A 140 7.82 -13.70 -2.35
CA CYS A 140 7.13 -14.70 -3.15
C CYS A 140 8.13 -15.54 -3.93
N GLU A 141 7.82 -16.81 -4.13
CA GLU A 141 8.43 -17.67 -5.12
C GLU A 141 7.49 -17.83 -6.32
N VAL A 142 8.02 -17.65 -7.51
CA VAL A 142 7.28 -17.71 -8.78
C VAL A 142 7.81 -18.83 -9.64
N ASP A 143 6.95 -19.76 -10.01
CA ASP A 143 7.27 -20.83 -10.94
C ASP A 143 7.27 -20.26 -12.37
N VAL A 144 8.41 -20.31 -13.04
CA VAL A 144 8.56 -19.76 -14.41
C VAL A 144 8.67 -20.92 -15.41
N PRO A 145 7.81 -20.95 -16.44
CA PRO A 145 7.86 -22.00 -17.47
C PRO A 145 9.26 -22.12 -18.10
N GLY A 146 9.77 -23.35 -18.22
CA GLY A 146 11.09 -23.62 -18.77
C GLY A 146 12.25 -23.48 -17.80
N HIS A 147 12.01 -23.10 -16.54
CA HIS A 147 13.02 -23.03 -15.47
C HIS A 147 12.66 -24.01 -14.35
N ALA A 148 13.64 -24.79 -13.90
CA ALA A 148 13.42 -25.78 -12.84
C ALA A 148 13.30 -25.13 -11.45
N ASP A 149 14.01 -24.03 -11.25
CA ASP A 149 14.06 -23.33 -9.97
C ASP A 149 13.16 -22.09 -10.01
N PRO A 150 12.33 -21.86 -8.98
CA PRO A 150 11.47 -20.69 -8.90
C PRO A 150 12.30 -19.40 -8.78
N VAL A 151 11.69 -18.28 -9.15
CA VAL A 151 12.27 -16.94 -8.97
C VAL A 151 11.74 -16.32 -7.69
N THR A 152 12.65 -15.78 -6.85
CA THR A 152 12.25 -15.00 -5.68
C THR A 152 11.95 -13.56 -6.08
N VAL A 153 10.76 -13.07 -5.72
CA VAL A 153 10.32 -11.68 -5.92
C VAL A 153 10.02 -11.06 -4.56
N GLU A 154 10.60 -9.89 -4.28
CA GLU A 154 10.28 -9.08 -3.10
C GLU A 154 9.21 -8.05 -3.44
N ILE A 155 8.04 -8.15 -2.80
CA ILE A 155 6.99 -7.13 -2.86
C ILE A 155 7.22 -6.15 -1.70
N GLN A 156 7.36 -4.86 -2.01
CA GLN A 156 7.48 -3.79 -1.03
C GLN A 156 6.18 -2.99 -0.98
N ILE A 157 5.47 -3.08 0.14
CA ILE A 157 4.22 -2.37 0.38
C ILE A 157 4.53 -1.17 1.27
N LYS A 158 4.20 0.03 0.81
CA LYS A 158 4.52 1.29 1.48
C LYS A 158 3.38 2.29 1.35
N THR A 159 3.23 3.15 2.35
CA THR A 159 2.50 4.40 2.14
C THR A 159 3.31 5.35 1.27
N ARG A 160 2.68 6.40 0.76
CA ARG A 160 3.39 7.45 0.01
C ARG A 160 4.40 8.19 0.87
N ALA A 161 4.11 8.40 2.17
CA ALA A 161 5.04 9.02 3.09
C ALA A 161 6.26 8.13 3.36
N GLN A 162 6.07 6.82 3.54
CA GLN A 162 7.15 5.85 3.69
C GLN A 162 8.02 5.76 2.42
N ASP A 163 7.42 5.86 1.25
CA ASP A 163 8.16 5.84 -0.02
C ASP A 163 8.93 7.14 -0.23
N ALA A 164 8.30 8.29 0.04
CA ALA A 164 8.96 9.60 -0.02
C ALA A 164 10.20 9.67 0.88
N TRP A 165 10.12 9.12 2.11
CA TRP A 165 11.29 9.02 2.97
C TRP A 165 12.41 8.20 2.31
N GLY A 166 12.06 7.07 1.72
CA GLY A 166 13.01 6.21 1.02
C GLY A 166 13.71 6.94 -0.14
N GLU A 167 12.96 7.70 -0.92
CA GLU A 167 13.48 8.48 -2.05
C GLU A 167 14.40 9.63 -1.60
N LEU A 168 13.96 10.39 -0.58
CA LEU A 168 14.72 11.53 -0.04
C LEU A 168 16.03 11.11 0.64
N THR A 169 16.10 9.91 1.21
CA THR A 169 17.27 9.46 1.98
C THR A 169 18.16 8.48 1.22
N HIS A 170 17.71 8.00 0.05
CA HIS A 170 18.39 6.93 -0.66
C HIS A 170 19.78 7.29 -1.14
N GLU A 171 19.99 8.51 -1.62
CA GLU A 171 21.31 8.96 -2.12
C GLU A 171 22.27 9.26 -0.98
N ASP A 172 21.77 9.89 0.08
CA ASP A 172 22.59 10.40 1.18
C ASP A 172 23.00 9.33 2.19
N LEU A 173 22.17 8.31 2.39
CA LEU A 173 22.39 7.28 3.40
C LEU A 173 22.84 5.92 2.85
N TYR A 174 22.49 5.60 1.61
CA TYR A 174 22.70 4.25 1.05
C TYR A 174 23.64 4.20 -0.15
N LYS A 175 24.00 5.34 -0.73
CA LYS A 175 25.03 5.45 -1.77
C LYS A 175 26.28 6.12 -1.21
N PRO A 176 27.26 5.42 -0.68
CA PRO A 176 28.58 5.99 -0.45
C PRO A 176 29.35 6.03 -1.77
N GLU A 177 28.88 6.77 -2.76
CA GLU A 177 29.71 7.16 -3.89
C GLU A 177 30.77 8.12 -3.34
N GLY A 178 32.00 7.64 -3.25
CA GLY A 178 33.13 8.41 -2.74
C GLY A 178 33.63 8.05 -1.34
N GLY A 179 33.19 6.96 -0.72
CA GLY A 179 33.76 6.48 0.55
C GLY A 179 33.34 7.25 1.80
N LEU A 180 32.45 8.22 1.69
CA LEU A 180 31.91 8.97 2.83
C LEU A 180 30.80 8.14 3.51
N ARG A 181 31.07 7.67 4.74
CA ARG A 181 30.03 7.07 5.57
C ARG A 181 29.11 8.19 6.11
N PRO A 182 27.76 7.99 6.11
CA PRO A 182 26.84 8.94 6.71
C PRO A 182 27.25 9.24 8.15
N SER A 183 27.35 10.52 8.48
CA SER A 183 27.65 10.92 9.85
C SER A 183 26.50 10.57 10.79
N ARG A 184 26.77 10.56 12.11
CA ARG A 184 25.69 10.37 13.12
C ARG A 184 24.59 11.43 12.98
N LEU A 185 24.95 12.63 12.57
CA LEU A 185 23.98 13.71 12.33
C LEU A 185 23.05 13.36 11.17
N HIS A 186 23.57 12.88 10.02
CA HIS A 186 22.77 12.48 8.88
C HIS A 186 21.81 11.34 9.24
N GLN A 187 22.28 10.36 10.01
CA GLN A 187 21.43 9.26 10.49
C GLN A 187 20.31 9.74 11.43
N SER A 188 20.64 10.69 12.32
CA SER A 188 19.66 11.29 13.23
C SER A 188 18.61 12.10 12.48
N VAL A 189 19.03 12.93 11.52
CA VAL A 189 18.11 13.72 10.68
C VAL A 189 17.19 12.81 9.89
N ALA A 190 17.71 11.78 9.24
CA ALA A 190 16.91 10.84 8.47
C ALA A 190 15.90 10.07 9.34
N LYS A 191 16.30 9.69 10.56
CA LYS A 191 15.39 9.08 11.52
C LYS A 191 14.29 10.04 11.94
N THR A 192 14.61 11.30 12.24
CA THR A 192 13.62 12.33 12.58
C THR A 192 12.65 12.55 11.43
N MET A 193 13.11 12.61 10.18
CA MET A 193 12.25 12.69 9.00
C MET A 193 11.28 11.50 8.92
N ALA A 194 11.79 10.27 9.16
CA ALA A 194 10.96 9.07 9.16
C ALA A 194 9.87 9.12 10.25
N ASP A 195 10.20 9.61 11.44
CA ASP A 195 9.27 9.72 12.55
C ASP A 195 8.20 10.81 12.28
N LEU A 196 8.58 11.93 11.67
CA LEU A 196 7.63 12.97 11.25
C LEU A 196 6.68 12.48 10.15
N LEU A 197 7.18 11.78 9.12
CA LEU A 197 6.35 11.24 8.06
C LEU A 197 5.42 10.13 8.57
N ASN A 198 5.87 9.32 9.52
CA ASN A 198 5.01 8.36 10.19
C ASN A 198 3.90 9.05 11.02
N LEU A 199 4.22 10.17 11.68
CA LEU A 199 3.21 10.96 12.37
C LEU A 199 2.16 11.51 11.40
N VAL A 200 2.57 11.94 10.19
CA VAL A 200 1.63 12.37 9.14
C VAL A 200 0.71 11.21 8.73
N ASP A 201 1.24 10.00 8.52
CA ASP A 201 0.43 8.82 8.22
C ASP A 201 -0.59 8.54 9.36
N CYS A 202 -0.15 8.56 10.63
CA CYS A 202 -1.03 8.35 11.78
C CYS A 202 -2.13 9.42 11.87
N LEU A 203 -1.77 10.70 11.76
CA LEU A 203 -2.75 11.79 11.81
C LEU A 203 -3.76 11.74 10.66
N ALA A 204 -3.33 11.28 9.48
CA ALA A 204 -4.24 11.08 8.35
C ALA A 204 -5.23 9.93 8.60
N ASP A 205 -4.77 8.86 9.28
CA ASP A 205 -5.65 7.75 9.67
C ASP A 205 -6.58 8.15 10.83
N ASP A 206 -6.07 8.90 11.84
CA ASP A 206 -6.88 9.41 12.94
C ASP A 206 -7.98 10.34 12.40
N LEU A 207 -7.63 11.28 11.54
CA LEU A 207 -8.60 12.17 10.91
C LEU A 207 -9.68 11.39 10.15
N ALA A 208 -9.30 10.34 9.42
CA ALA A 208 -10.27 9.48 8.73
C ALA A 208 -11.15 8.70 9.71
N THR A 209 -10.60 8.29 10.88
CA THR A 209 -11.32 7.56 11.93
C THR A 209 -12.25 8.47 12.72
N ASP A 210 -11.81 9.67 13.06
CA ASP A 210 -12.63 10.64 13.79
C ASP A 210 -13.85 11.03 12.95
N VAL A 211 -13.65 11.26 11.66
CA VAL A 211 -14.74 11.48 10.72
C VAL A 211 -15.69 10.27 10.72
N GLU A 212 -15.19 9.03 10.70
CA GLU A 212 -16.03 7.82 10.76
C GLU A 212 -16.66 7.62 12.16
N GLY A 213 -15.92 7.87 13.25
CA GLY A 213 -16.39 7.69 14.64
C GLY A 213 -17.47 8.69 15.04
N THR A 214 -17.34 9.93 14.64
CA THR A 214 -18.36 10.98 14.79
C THR A 214 -19.69 10.54 14.16
N PHE A 215 -19.62 9.86 13.03
CA PHE A 215 -20.79 9.37 12.31
C PHE A 215 -21.49 8.20 13.01
N ILE A 216 -20.78 7.27 13.67
CA ILE A 216 -21.37 6.11 14.34
C ILE A 216 -22.19 6.55 15.57
N HIS A 217 -21.67 7.46 16.38
CA HIS A 217 -22.38 7.97 17.56
C HIS A 217 -23.62 8.80 17.20
N ALA A 218 -23.61 9.45 16.05
CA ALA A 218 -24.71 10.24 15.57
C ALA A 218 -25.88 9.38 15.07
N ALA A 219 -25.62 8.20 14.49
CA ALA A 219 -26.66 7.30 13.98
C ALA A 219 -27.47 6.57 15.07
N GLU A 220 -26.94 6.50 16.31
CA GLU A 220 -27.58 5.80 17.44
C GLU A 220 -28.58 6.66 18.22
N SER A 221 -28.72 7.96 17.91
CA SER A 221 -29.71 8.82 18.54
C SER A 221 -31.13 8.54 18.02
N GLU A 222 -32.06 8.12 18.92
CA GLU A 222 -33.41 7.64 18.59
C GLU A 222 -34.40 8.69 18.04
N GLU A 223 -34.05 9.99 17.92
CA GLU A 223 -34.90 11.03 17.33
C GLU A 223 -34.21 11.63 16.09
N SER A 224 -34.31 10.93 14.97
CA SER A 224 -33.85 11.44 13.69
C SER A 224 -35.04 11.97 12.86
N ASP A 225 -35.06 13.28 12.64
CA ASP A 225 -35.96 13.93 11.66
C ASP A 225 -35.52 13.48 10.25
N THR A 226 -36.46 12.96 9.46
CA THR A 226 -36.18 12.57 8.08
C THR A 226 -36.44 13.76 7.16
N ARG A 227 -35.48 14.12 6.33
CA ARG A 227 -35.58 15.24 5.37
C ARG A 227 -35.08 14.81 4.00
N THR A 228 -35.56 15.48 2.98
CA THR A 228 -35.01 15.39 1.64
C THR A 228 -33.90 16.43 1.48
N VAL A 229 -32.76 16.00 0.96
CA VAL A 229 -31.60 16.86 0.71
C VAL A 229 -31.13 16.72 -0.73
N THR A 230 -30.53 17.77 -1.26
CA THR A 230 -29.92 17.78 -2.59
C THR A 230 -28.39 17.69 -2.45
N VAL A 231 -27.77 16.71 -3.09
CA VAL A 231 -26.32 16.55 -3.13
C VAL A 231 -25.70 17.71 -3.91
N GLN A 232 -24.82 18.48 -3.29
CA GLN A 232 -24.15 19.63 -3.89
C GLN A 232 -22.78 19.26 -4.48
N THR A 233 -22.01 18.44 -3.76
CA THR A 233 -20.72 17.93 -4.21
C THR A 233 -20.55 16.50 -3.72
N SER A 234 -19.83 15.71 -4.50
CA SER A 234 -19.47 14.35 -4.13
C SER A 234 -17.97 14.14 -4.31
N GLY A 235 -17.38 13.30 -3.46
CA GLY A 235 -16.00 12.91 -3.48
C GLY A 235 -15.81 11.53 -2.85
N PRO A 236 -14.60 10.98 -2.85
CA PRO A 236 -14.40 9.57 -2.49
C PRO A 236 -14.76 9.24 -1.03
N ARG A 237 -14.72 10.20 -0.11
CA ARG A 237 -14.92 9.94 1.32
C ARG A 237 -16.25 10.43 1.87
N TYR A 238 -16.87 11.40 1.23
CA TYR A 238 -18.13 12.01 1.66
C TYR A 238 -18.77 12.76 0.51
N ALA A 239 -20.08 13.03 0.62
CA ALA A 239 -20.75 14.04 -0.16
C ALA A 239 -21.23 15.20 0.74
N LEU A 240 -21.38 16.39 0.18
CA LEU A 240 -22.04 17.51 0.83
C LEU A 240 -23.41 17.68 0.20
N ALA A 241 -24.42 17.83 1.05
CA ALA A 241 -25.79 18.07 0.62
C ALA A 241 -26.41 19.23 1.38
N GLU A 242 -27.52 19.74 0.87
CA GLU A 242 -28.22 20.92 1.39
C GLU A 242 -29.73 20.59 1.46
N ASP A 243 -30.38 20.92 2.56
CA ASP A 243 -31.83 20.73 2.73
C ASP A 243 -32.62 21.92 2.20
N GLU A 244 -33.96 21.89 2.29
CA GLU A 244 -34.85 22.91 1.85
C GLU A 244 -34.71 24.26 2.61
N ASP A 245 -34.06 24.24 3.77
CA ASP A 245 -33.76 25.39 4.62
C ASP A 245 -32.36 25.99 4.36
N ASP A 246 -31.70 25.60 3.26
CA ASP A 246 -30.30 25.95 2.91
C ASP A 246 -29.26 25.45 3.94
N LYS A 247 -29.64 24.48 4.77
CA LYS A 247 -28.72 23.92 5.75
C LYS A 247 -27.84 22.86 5.10
N ARG A 248 -26.52 23.03 5.24
CA ARG A 248 -25.53 22.12 4.68
C ARG A 248 -25.15 21.06 5.66
N GLY A 249 -25.08 19.84 5.18
CA GLY A 249 -24.63 18.68 5.93
C GLY A 249 -23.75 17.75 5.11
N LEU A 250 -23.14 16.83 5.82
CA LEU A 250 -22.18 15.88 5.26
C LEU A 250 -22.79 14.46 5.24
N ILE A 251 -22.70 13.80 4.09
CA ILE A 251 -23.08 12.39 3.91
C ILE A 251 -21.79 11.55 3.97
N PRO A 252 -21.61 10.71 4.99
CA PRO A 252 -20.38 9.93 5.17
C PRO A 252 -20.33 8.66 4.34
N ALA A 253 -19.13 8.25 3.93
CA ALA A 253 -18.94 7.05 3.11
C ALA A 253 -19.47 5.78 3.77
N HIS A 254 -19.36 5.61 5.09
CA HIS A 254 -19.85 4.41 5.76
C HIS A 254 -21.38 4.27 5.63
N ALA A 255 -22.13 5.37 5.70
CA ALA A 255 -23.59 5.33 5.55
C ALA A 255 -24.00 4.91 4.13
N VAL A 256 -23.27 5.37 3.13
CA VAL A 256 -23.47 4.96 1.72
C VAL A 256 -23.08 3.49 1.54
N ARG A 257 -21.93 3.07 2.08
CA ARG A 257 -21.44 1.70 2.02
C ARG A 257 -22.41 0.69 2.63
N ASP A 258 -22.98 1.02 3.81
CA ASP A 258 -23.90 0.14 4.52
C ASP A 258 -25.19 -0.07 3.73
N LEU A 259 -25.68 0.98 3.06
CA LEU A 259 -26.83 0.89 2.15
C LEU A 259 -26.51 0.13 0.86
N ALA A 260 -25.31 0.30 0.32
CA ALA A 260 -24.86 -0.41 -0.87
C ALA A 260 -24.59 -1.90 -0.62
N GLY A 261 -24.48 -2.32 0.66
CA GLY A 261 -24.19 -3.71 1.04
C GLY A 261 -22.75 -4.15 0.72
N VAL A 262 -21.84 -3.20 0.52
CA VAL A 262 -20.44 -3.44 0.17
C VAL A 262 -19.62 -3.65 1.45
N LYS A 263 -18.76 -4.68 1.48
CA LYS A 263 -17.90 -4.98 2.64
C LYS A 263 -16.54 -4.27 2.58
N GLY A 264 -16.20 -3.66 1.46
CA GLY A 264 -14.92 -2.99 1.23
C GLY A 264 -14.98 -1.48 1.45
N LEU A 265 -13.93 -0.80 0.99
CA LEU A 265 -13.88 0.64 0.89
C LEU A 265 -14.68 1.05 -0.35
N ILE A 266 -15.44 2.13 -0.24
CA ILE A 266 -16.18 2.71 -1.37
C ILE A 266 -15.70 4.12 -1.65
N ASP A 267 -15.98 4.60 -2.86
CA ASP A 267 -15.96 6.01 -3.22
C ASP A 267 -17.42 6.49 -3.32
N VAL A 268 -17.78 7.51 -2.53
CA VAL A 268 -19.16 8.02 -2.44
C VAL A 268 -19.64 8.59 -3.77
N ASP A 269 -18.74 9.15 -4.57
CA ASP A 269 -19.04 9.70 -5.90
C ASP A 269 -19.45 8.64 -6.94
N ASN A 270 -19.25 7.36 -6.67
CA ASN A 270 -19.83 6.27 -7.48
C ASN A 270 -21.31 6.02 -7.18
N TYR A 271 -21.80 6.50 -6.05
CA TYR A 271 -23.18 6.25 -5.57
C TYR A 271 -24.04 7.52 -5.53
N LEU A 272 -23.42 8.66 -5.30
CA LEU A 272 -24.09 9.96 -5.19
C LEU A 272 -23.45 10.98 -6.13
N GLU A 273 -24.26 11.65 -6.95
CA GLU A 273 -23.81 12.70 -7.86
C GLU A 273 -24.41 14.07 -7.47
N PRO A 274 -23.72 15.17 -7.78
CA PRO A 274 -24.31 16.51 -7.60
C PRO A 274 -25.65 16.62 -8.32
N GLY A 275 -26.68 17.03 -7.59
CA GLY A 275 -28.05 17.14 -8.07
C GLY A 275 -28.97 15.97 -7.67
N ASP A 276 -28.43 14.89 -7.08
CA ASP A 276 -29.28 13.82 -6.53
C ASP A 276 -30.11 14.36 -5.36
N GLU A 277 -31.41 14.07 -5.38
CA GLU A 277 -32.34 14.30 -4.26
C GLU A 277 -32.52 12.99 -3.50
N ILE A 278 -32.18 12.98 -2.21
CA ILE A 278 -32.24 11.77 -1.37
C ILE A 278 -32.88 12.08 -0.02
N ASP A 279 -33.60 11.11 0.51
CA ASP A 279 -34.11 11.16 1.87
C ASP A 279 -33.03 10.75 2.86
N VAL A 280 -32.83 11.55 3.90
CA VAL A 280 -31.80 11.36 4.91
C VAL A 280 -32.38 11.49 6.31
N LYS A 281 -31.80 10.79 7.25
CA LYS A 281 -31.92 11.06 8.67
C LYS A 281 -30.90 12.15 9.04
N VAL A 282 -31.38 13.19 9.72
CA VAL A 282 -30.56 14.32 10.11
C VAL A 282 -30.01 14.13 11.51
N VAL A 283 -28.72 14.27 11.67
CA VAL A 283 -28.08 14.38 12.98
C VAL A 283 -27.35 15.70 13.04
N ASP A 284 -27.76 16.54 13.99
CA ASP A 284 -27.21 17.87 14.24
C ASP A 284 -26.61 17.91 15.63
N ASN A 285 -25.30 18.09 15.72
CA ASN A 285 -24.56 18.11 16.97
C ASN A 285 -23.47 19.22 16.97
N GLU A 286 -22.70 19.32 18.06
CA GLU A 286 -21.63 20.34 18.20
C GLU A 286 -20.55 20.23 17.10
N GLU A 287 -20.42 19.08 16.42
CA GLU A 287 -19.43 18.82 15.39
C GLU A 287 -19.93 19.14 13.98
N GLY A 288 -21.25 19.29 13.80
CA GLY A 288 -21.87 19.66 12.54
C GLY A 288 -23.18 18.96 12.22
N VAL A 289 -23.62 19.13 10.99
CA VAL A 289 -24.83 18.48 10.46
C VAL A 289 -24.43 17.30 9.60
N PHE A 290 -24.96 16.14 9.93
CA PHE A 290 -24.71 14.89 9.23
C PHE A 290 -26.02 14.34 8.65
N TYR A 291 -25.93 13.90 7.39
CA TYR A 291 -27.03 13.34 6.63
C TYR A 291 -26.80 11.87 6.38
N TYR A 292 -27.65 11.02 6.93
CA TYR A 292 -27.62 9.56 6.75
C TYR A 292 -28.66 9.16 5.72
N PRO A 293 -28.28 8.77 4.51
CA PRO A 293 -29.22 8.34 3.49
C PRO A 293 -30.12 7.19 3.99
N VAL A 294 -31.41 7.26 3.65
CA VAL A 294 -32.36 6.17 3.92
C VAL A 294 -32.32 5.14 2.78
N ALA A 295 -32.09 5.63 1.56
CA ALA A 295 -31.90 4.82 0.37
C ALA A 295 -30.94 5.52 -0.59
N LEU A 296 -30.28 4.77 -1.46
CA LEU A 296 -29.47 5.31 -2.54
C LEU A 296 -30.34 5.57 -3.78
N PRO A 297 -29.99 6.56 -4.63
CA PRO A 297 -30.74 6.83 -5.85
C PRO A 297 -30.68 5.64 -6.81
N GLU A 298 -31.84 5.29 -7.41
CA GLU A 298 -31.88 4.27 -8.46
C GLU A 298 -31.17 4.80 -9.72
N ARG A 299 -30.12 4.12 -10.16
CA ARG A 299 -29.45 4.45 -11.42
C ARG A 299 -29.84 3.47 -12.51
N PRO A 300 -30.18 3.96 -13.71
CA PRO A 300 -30.39 3.06 -14.84
C PRO A 300 -29.06 2.38 -15.18
N SER A 301 -29.09 1.05 -15.23
CA SER A 301 -28.01 0.13 -15.58
C SER A 301 -27.54 0.30 -17.03
#